data_6f5bd1f8643186b15dc8cddbe8416a88
#
_entry.id   6f5bd1f8643186b15dc8cddbe8416a88
#
_cell.length_a   1.000
_cell.length_b   1.000
_cell.length_c   1.000
_cell.angle_alpha   90.00
_cell.angle_beta   90.00
_cell.angle_gamma   90.00
#
_symmetry.space_group_name_H-M   'P 1'
#
loop_
_entity.id
_entity.type
_entity.pdbx_description
1 polymer ?
#
loop_
_entity_poly.entity_id
_entity_poly.type
_entity_poly.pdbx_seq_one_letter_code
_entity_poly.pdbx_strand_id
1 'polypeptide(L)'
;QTATEKWDGTSWSTSPASLGTAAGYGGSAGSPSNTAALQAGSLGPSPATASAAFSQEYNVSTNTITAAAWASGANLPTAVFRTAAFGTLTAAVSTGGSSNPTQALPATTSSFEYDGSAWTTGGALNTARRGLGASGEQTSGLAFGGETSPGAVSNATESYNGANWTSVNSMNTARSALAGDGTQTNSLIAGGMTTVNVNITETWDGTNWTTSPATLNTTRRTLGISGDSAAAVGFAGETVPSNQLTSSEDYNGTAW
;
A
#
# COMPACT_ATOMS: atom_id res chain seq x y z
N GLN A 1 7.43 8.10 12.23
CA GLN A 1 7.74 9.44 11.73
C GLN A 1 6.45 10.19 11.42
N THR A 2 6.48 11.51 11.47
CA THR A 2 5.33 12.40 11.17
C THR A 2 5.55 13.22 9.90
N ALA A 3 6.79 13.30 9.40
CA ALA A 3 7.11 14.08 8.20
C ALA A 3 6.38 13.54 6.97
N THR A 4 5.90 14.44 6.13
CA THR A 4 5.29 14.13 4.84
C THR A 4 5.98 14.92 3.74
N GLU A 5 6.03 14.34 2.55
CA GLU A 5 6.59 14.95 1.36
C GLU A 5 5.58 14.86 0.22
N LYS A 6 5.61 15.80 -0.70
CA LYS A 6 4.77 15.81 -1.91
C LYS A 6 5.61 15.83 -3.17
N TRP A 7 5.17 15.08 -4.17
CA TRP A 7 5.72 15.04 -5.51
C TRP A 7 4.98 16.01 -6.42
N ASP A 8 5.67 16.84 -7.15
CA ASP A 8 5.08 17.83 -8.07
C ASP A 8 5.12 17.41 -9.55
N GLY A 9 5.58 16.20 -9.83
CA GLY A 9 5.82 15.68 -11.17
C GLY A 9 7.29 15.74 -11.60
N THR A 10 8.14 16.39 -10.81
CA THR A 10 9.57 16.59 -11.13
C THR A 10 10.47 16.38 -9.92
N SER A 11 10.02 16.81 -8.74
CA SER A 11 10.81 16.76 -7.50
C SER A 11 9.95 16.53 -6.27
N TRP A 12 10.58 15.98 -5.23
CA TRP A 12 9.99 15.88 -3.89
C TRP A 12 10.25 17.16 -3.10
N SER A 13 9.24 17.64 -2.41
CA SER A 13 9.35 18.76 -1.47
C SER A 13 8.71 18.40 -0.14
N THR A 14 9.31 18.87 0.96
CA THR A 14 8.74 18.70 2.30
C THR A 14 7.38 19.40 2.37
N SER A 15 6.34 18.68 2.74
CA SER A 15 5.04 19.25 3.02
C SER A 15 5.07 20.03 4.34
N PRO A 16 4.45 21.21 4.43
CA PRO A 16 4.27 21.89 5.71
C PRO A 16 3.32 21.13 6.64
N ALA A 17 2.49 20.26 6.08
CA ALA A 17 1.63 19.36 6.86
C ALA A 17 2.41 18.11 7.28
N SER A 18 2.22 17.67 8.48
CA SER A 18 2.76 16.42 9.01
C SER A 18 1.65 15.57 9.61
N LEU A 19 1.87 14.26 9.69
CA LEU A 19 0.93 13.35 10.35
C LEU A 19 0.70 13.83 11.81
N GLY A 20 -0.53 13.85 12.24
CA GLY A 20 -0.90 14.17 13.62
C GLY A 20 -0.35 13.16 14.62
N THR A 21 -0.19 11.90 14.19
CA THR A 21 0.42 10.81 14.96
C THR A 21 1.47 10.12 14.12
N ALA A 22 2.65 9.87 14.70
CA ALA A 22 3.71 9.15 14.01
C ALA A 22 3.27 7.75 13.60
N ALA A 23 3.52 7.38 12.36
CA ALA A 23 3.08 6.14 11.76
C ALA A 23 4.25 5.38 11.09
N GLY A 24 4.12 4.06 11.02
CA GLY A 24 5.02 3.18 10.30
C GLY A 24 4.29 1.90 9.87
N TYR A 25 4.54 1.42 8.67
CA TYR A 25 3.92 0.21 8.10
C TYR A 25 2.38 0.27 7.93
N GLY A 26 1.80 1.44 7.72
CA GLY A 26 0.39 1.61 7.37
C GLY A 26 0.14 1.47 5.87
N GLY A 27 -1.09 1.18 5.49
CA GLY A 27 -1.56 1.28 4.11
C GLY A 27 -1.97 2.71 3.77
N SER A 28 -1.85 3.10 2.51
CA SER A 28 -2.29 4.43 2.05
C SER A 28 -3.18 4.31 0.82
N ALA A 29 -4.11 5.22 0.68
CA ALA A 29 -4.96 5.40 -0.49
C ALA A 29 -5.06 6.91 -0.79
N GLY A 30 -5.11 7.27 -2.06
CA GLY A 30 -5.16 8.68 -2.46
C GLY A 30 -5.67 8.90 -3.87
N SER A 31 -5.94 10.15 -4.17
CA SER A 31 -6.26 10.59 -5.53
C SER A 31 -4.99 10.66 -6.38
N PRO A 32 -5.08 10.49 -7.71
CA PRO A 32 -3.95 10.76 -8.61
C PRO A 32 -3.44 12.21 -8.55
N SER A 33 -4.18 13.11 -7.92
CA SER A 33 -3.67 14.43 -7.55
C SER A 33 -3.22 14.45 -6.09
N ASN A 34 -2.13 15.14 -5.78
CA ASN A 34 -1.61 15.27 -4.41
C ASN A 34 -2.49 16.19 -3.51
N THR A 35 -3.77 16.32 -3.81
CA THR A 35 -4.71 17.19 -3.09
C THR A 35 -5.47 16.50 -1.98
N ALA A 36 -5.53 15.16 -2.01
CA ALA A 36 -6.20 14.38 -0.98
C ALA A 36 -5.55 13.01 -0.83
N ALA A 37 -5.39 12.55 0.39
CA ALA A 37 -4.86 11.21 0.71
C ALA A 37 -5.41 10.72 2.05
N LEU A 38 -5.44 9.39 2.21
CA LEU A 38 -5.79 8.69 3.44
C LEU A 38 -4.68 7.72 3.83
N GLN A 39 -4.33 7.67 5.09
CA GLN A 39 -3.44 6.67 5.65
C GLN A 39 -4.15 5.95 6.79
N ALA A 40 -4.12 4.63 6.80
CA ALA A 40 -4.82 3.82 7.78
C ALA A 40 -3.98 2.64 8.28
N GLY A 41 -4.15 2.30 9.56
CA GLY A 41 -3.49 1.21 10.26
C GLY A 41 -1.97 1.38 10.33
N SER A 42 -1.37 1.14 11.44
CA SER A 42 0.08 1.31 11.61
C SER A 42 0.57 0.64 12.89
N LEU A 43 1.88 0.58 13.07
CA LEU A 43 2.44 0.47 14.41
C LEU A 43 2.30 1.81 15.13
N GLY A 44 1.85 1.77 16.38
CA GLY A 44 1.73 2.94 17.23
C GLY A 44 3.07 3.67 17.47
N PRO A 45 3.04 4.84 18.08
CA PRO A 45 4.27 5.58 18.42
C PRO A 45 5.18 4.77 19.34
N SER A 46 6.46 5.03 19.26
CA SER A 46 7.51 4.31 20.01
C SER A 46 7.25 4.35 21.55
N PRO A 47 7.45 3.21 22.26
CA PRO A 47 7.87 1.91 21.72
C PRO A 47 6.73 1.21 20.95
N ALA A 48 7.01 0.81 19.71
CA ALA A 48 6.05 0.18 18.79
C ALA A 48 5.69 -1.25 19.25
N THR A 49 4.91 -1.34 20.30
CA THR A 49 4.53 -2.61 20.94
C THR A 49 3.09 -3.03 20.63
N ALA A 50 2.33 -2.20 19.91
CA ALA A 50 0.95 -2.47 19.58
C ALA A 50 0.61 -1.97 18.17
N SER A 51 -0.32 -2.68 17.50
CA SER A 51 -0.95 -2.20 16.26
C SER A 51 -1.83 -0.99 16.57
N ALA A 52 -1.89 -0.03 15.66
CA ALA A 52 -2.72 1.16 15.81
C ALA A 52 -3.96 1.09 14.90
N ALA A 53 -5.12 1.44 15.46
CA ALA A 53 -6.40 1.48 14.77
C ALA A 53 -6.78 2.92 14.41
N PHE A 54 -5.84 3.73 13.95
CA PHE A 54 -6.12 5.10 13.53
C PHE A 54 -6.05 5.24 12.01
N SER A 55 -6.75 6.23 11.49
CA SER A 55 -6.55 6.75 10.15
C SER A 55 -6.28 8.25 10.20
N GLN A 56 -5.63 8.76 9.18
CA GLN A 56 -5.33 10.19 9.03
C GLN A 56 -5.63 10.60 7.59
N GLU A 57 -6.29 11.73 7.44
CA GLU A 57 -6.70 12.28 6.16
C GLU A 57 -5.85 13.50 5.82
N TYR A 58 -5.41 13.56 4.57
CA TYR A 58 -4.78 14.73 3.99
C TYR A 58 -5.74 15.35 2.98
N ASN A 59 -6.06 16.61 3.16
CA ASN A 59 -6.93 17.36 2.26
C ASN A 59 -6.38 18.77 2.02
N VAL A 60 -6.29 19.16 0.75
CA VAL A 60 -5.95 20.52 0.34
C VAL A 60 -7.20 21.20 -0.19
N SER A 61 -7.74 22.14 0.55
CA SER A 61 -8.83 22.97 0.07
C SER A 61 -8.37 23.88 -1.07
N THR A 62 -9.04 23.85 -2.20
CA THR A 62 -8.65 24.55 -3.44
C THR A 62 -8.91 26.06 -3.45
N ASN A 63 -9.48 26.65 -2.40
CA ASN A 63 -9.94 28.06 -2.40
C ASN A 63 -9.38 28.98 -1.30
N THR A 64 -8.51 28.51 -0.47
CA THR A 64 -7.73 29.35 0.44
C THR A 64 -6.37 28.74 0.61
N ILE A 65 -5.30 29.53 0.58
CA ILE A 65 -3.95 29.09 0.98
C ILE A 65 -3.98 28.83 2.50
N THR A 66 -4.81 27.90 2.90
CA THR A 66 -4.71 27.30 4.23
C THR A 66 -3.68 26.20 4.07
N ALA A 67 -2.64 26.23 4.89
CA ALA A 67 -1.65 25.14 4.88
C ALA A 67 -2.40 23.81 5.00
N ALA A 68 -2.11 22.87 4.10
CA ALA A 68 -2.66 21.53 4.18
C ALA A 68 -2.34 20.94 5.57
N ALA A 69 -3.31 20.34 6.21
CA ALA A 69 -3.15 19.80 7.54
C ALA A 69 -3.68 18.35 7.58
N TRP A 70 -2.99 17.49 8.34
CA TRP A 70 -3.51 16.19 8.71
C TRP A 70 -4.43 16.32 9.91
N ALA A 71 -5.62 15.77 9.83
CA ALA A 71 -6.57 15.66 10.93
C ALA A 71 -6.75 14.17 11.30
N SER A 72 -7.13 13.90 12.54
CA SER A 72 -7.52 12.56 12.94
C SER A 72 -8.82 12.18 12.25
N GLY A 73 -8.83 11.07 11.54
CA GLY A 73 -10.03 10.45 10.98
C GLY A 73 -10.64 9.40 11.91
N ALA A 74 -11.65 8.69 11.44
CA ALA A 74 -12.25 7.59 12.16
C ALA A 74 -11.26 6.43 12.35
N ASN A 75 -11.36 5.71 13.43
CA ASN A 75 -10.52 4.56 13.71
C ASN A 75 -11.01 3.32 12.94
N LEU A 76 -10.07 2.46 12.54
CA LEU A 76 -10.36 1.11 12.07
C LEU A 76 -11.09 0.30 13.18
N PRO A 77 -12.05 -0.57 12.83
CA PRO A 77 -12.73 -1.44 13.78
C PRO A 77 -11.79 -2.35 14.59
N THR A 78 -10.65 -2.69 14.02
CA THR A 78 -9.63 -3.52 14.67
C THR A 78 -8.24 -2.96 14.36
N ALA A 79 -7.35 -2.98 15.35
CA ALA A 79 -5.95 -2.60 15.16
C ALA A 79 -5.22 -3.65 14.32
N VAL A 80 -4.65 -3.22 13.20
CA VAL A 80 -3.88 -4.06 12.26
C VAL A 80 -2.62 -3.34 11.79
N PHE A 81 -1.62 -4.09 11.38
CA PHE A 81 -0.41 -3.56 10.77
C PHE A 81 0.01 -4.41 9.56
N ARG A 82 0.87 -3.88 8.67
CA ARG A 82 1.26 -4.52 7.40
C ARG A 82 0.06 -4.85 6.50
N THR A 83 -0.95 -4.00 6.55
CA THR A 83 -2.09 -4.02 5.63
C THR A 83 -1.69 -3.43 4.28
N ALA A 84 -2.45 -3.75 3.24
CA ALA A 84 -2.49 -2.96 2.02
C ALA A 84 -3.74 -2.07 2.01
N ALA A 85 -3.70 -0.99 1.26
CA ALA A 85 -4.86 -0.12 1.07
C ALA A 85 -4.92 0.41 -0.36
N PHE A 86 -6.13 0.74 -0.82
CA PHE A 86 -6.41 1.31 -2.14
C PHE A 86 -7.71 2.12 -2.10
N GLY A 87 -7.97 2.89 -3.16
CA GLY A 87 -9.15 3.74 -3.27
C GLY A 87 -8.85 5.22 -3.06
N THR A 88 -9.86 5.98 -2.71
CA THR A 88 -9.81 7.45 -2.58
C THR A 88 -10.01 7.91 -1.13
N LEU A 89 -9.88 9.21 -0.88
CA LEU A 89 -10.12 9.81 0.44
C LEU A 89 -11.52 9.50 1.00
N THR A 90 -12.52 9.36 0.15
CA THR A 90 -13.92 9.16 0.55
C THR A 90 -14.43 7.75 0.27
N ALA A 91 -13.61 6.88 -0.30
CA ALA A 91 -13.98 5.52 -0.67
C ALA A 91 -12.71 4.65 -0.74
N ALA A 92 -12.27 4.14 0.40
CA ALA A 92 -11.03 3.36 0.50
C ALA A 92 -11.27 1.97 1.09
N VAL A 93 -10.35 1.06 0.82
CA VAL A 93 -10.29 -0.26 1.44
C VAL A 93 -8.94 -0.45 2.09
N SER A 94 -8.93 -0.99 3.32
CA SER A 94 -7.74 -1.52 3.97
C SER A 94 -7.93 -3.03 4.16
N THR A 95 -6.96 -3.84 3.73
CA THR A 95 -7.14 -5.30 3.69
C THR A 95 -5.92 -6.08 4.15
N GLY A 96 -6.15 -7.27 4.68
CA GLY A 96 -5.11 -8.15 5.20
C GLY A 96 -4.42 -7.59 6.45
N GLY A 97 -3.16 -7.95 6.62
CA GLY A 97 -2.35 -7.51 7.76
C GLY A 97 -2.29 -8.52 8.90
N SER A 98 -1.90 -8.06 10.07
CA SER A 98 -1.85 -8.82 11.31
C SER A 98 -2.28 -7.96 12.48
N SER A 99 -2.95 -8.53 13.46
CA SER A 99 -3.35 -7.84 14.69
C SER A 99 -2.29 -7.89 15.80
N ASN A 100 -1.15 -8.56 15.57
CA ASN A 100 -0.09 -8.68 16.57
C ASN A 100 1.26 -8.20 16.03
N PRO A 101 1.87 -7.15 16.61
CA PRO A 101 3.13 -6.57 16.17
C PRO A 101 4.35 -7.49 16.37
N THR A 102 4.27 -8.50 17.21
CA THR A 102 5.39 -9.43 17.46
C THR A 102 5.64 -10.41 16.31
N GLN A 103 4.84 -10.33 15.24
CA GLN A 103 4.90 -11.23 14.07
C GLN A 103 4.68 -12.72 14.36
N ALA A 104 4.43 -13.08 15.62
CA ALA A 104 4.17 -14.46 16.04
C ALA A 104 2.74 -14.92 15.77
N LEU A 105 1.80 -14.00 15.50
CA LEU A 105 0.41 -14.33 15.21
C LEU A 105 0.11 -14.33 13.72
N PRO A 106 -0.95 -15.08 13.33
CA PRO A 106 -1.32 -15.27 11.95
C PRO A 106 -1.67 -13.96 11.23
N ALA A 107 -1.48 -13.96 9.93
CA ALA A 107 -2.09 -12.98 9.03
C ALA A 107 -3.61 -13.03 9.15
N THR A 108 -4.29 -11.94 8.80
CA THR A 108 -5.75 -11.85 8.81
C THR A 108 -6.34 -11.79 7.40
N THR A 109 -7.59 -12.19 7.27
CA THR A 109 -8.41 -12.00 6.07
C THR A 109 -9.21 -10.70 6.12
N SER A 110 -9.14 -9.93 7.20
CA SER A 110 -9.98 -8.76 7.43
C SER A 110 -9.82 -7.73 6.33
N SER A 111 -10.94 -7.15 5.90
CA SER A 111 -10.98 -5.95 5.09
C SER A 111 -11.91 -4.94 5.74
N PHE A 112 -11.56 -3.68 5.61
CA PHE A 112 -12.32 -2.55 6.13
C PHE A 112 -12.53 -1.54 5.02
N GLU A 113 -13.73 -1.00 4.93
CA GLU A 113 -14.16 -0.01 3.95
C GLU A 113 -14.38 1.34 4.62
N TYR A 114 -13.90 2.39 3.97
CA TYR A 114 -14.06 3.78 4.39
C TYR A 114 -15.04 4.50 3.48
N ASP A 115 -16.04 5.16 4.06
CA ASP A 115 -17.07 5.91 3.34
C ASP A 115 -16.84 7.44 3.32
N GLY A 116 -15.67 7.90 3.74
CA GLY A 116 -15.35 9.32 3.92
C GLY A 116 -15.59 9.83 5.34
N SER A 117 -16.21 9.02 6.21
CA SER A 117 -16.51 9.40 7.59
C SER A 117 -16.22 8.30 8.60
N ALA A 118 -16.44 7.05 8.24
CA ALA A 118 -16.29 5.90 9.12
C ALA A 118 -15.72 4.67 8.39
N TRP A 119 -15.10 3.78 9.16
CA TRP A 119 -14.67 2.48 8.70
C TRP A 119 -15.70 1.42 9.10
N THR A 120 -16.06 0.57 8.17
CA THR A 120 -16.91 -0.61 8.37
C THR A 120 -16.18 -1.88 7.96
N THR A 121 -16.62 -3.03 8.47
CA THR A 121 -16.09 -4.31 8.03
C THR A 121 -16.64 -4.67 6.66
N GLY A 122 -15.76 -4.87 5.70
CA GLY A 122 -16.05 -5.33 4.34
C GLY A 122 -15.89 -6.84 4.18
N GLY A 123 -15.97 -7.32 2.93
CA GLY A 123 -15.76 -8.72 2.58
C GLY A 123 -14.35 -9.19 2.92
N ALA A 124 -14.21 -10.39 3.47
CA ALA A 124 -12.93 -10.97 3.85
C ALA A 124 -12.16 -11.52 2.64
N LEU A 125 -10.82 -11.39 2.65
CA LEU A 125 -9.94 -12.12 1.72
C LEU A 125 -10.18 -13.65 1.83
N ASN A 126 -10.02 -14.35 0.72
CA ASN A 126 -10.07 -15.83 0.73
C ASN A 126 -8.84 -16.43 1.43
N THR A 127 -7.71 -15.74 1.38
CA THR A 127 -6.46 -16.19 2.01
C THR A 127 -5.92 -15.11 2.95
N ALA A 128 -5.70 -15.47 4.21
CA ALA A 128 -5.09 -14.57 5.19
C ALA A 128 -3.66 -14.21 4.78
N ARG A 129 -3.36 -12.92 4.63
CA ARG A 129 -2.07 -12.40 4.18
C ARG A 129 -1.73 -11.08 4.84
N ARG A 130 -0.43 -10.85 5.04
CA ARG A 130 0.13 -9.59 5.52
C ARG A 130 1.30 -9.15 4.63
N GLY A 131 1.65 -7.87 4.63
CA GLY A 131 2.70 -7.36 3.77
C GLY A 131 2.44 -7.61 2.28
N LEU A 132 1.16 -7.61 1.92
CA LEU A 132 0.65 -7.70 0.56
C LEU A 132 0.65 -6.32 -0.08
N GLY A 133 0.51 -6.26 -1.40
CA GLY A 133 0.21 -5.05 -2.15
C GLY A 133 -1.26 -5.00 -2.56
N ALA A 134 -1.74 -3.83 -2.92
CA ALA A 134 -3.08 -3.66 -3.45
C ALA A 134 -3.15 -2.44 -4.39
N SER A 135 -4.17 -2.42 -5.26
CA SER A 135 -4.44 -1.36 -6.22
C SER A 135 -5.93 -1.27 -6.53
N GLY A 136 -6.36 -0.16 -7.14
CA GLY A 136 -7.73 0.03 -7.63
C GLY A 136 -8.59 0.94 -6.78
N GLU A 137 -9.90 0.84 -6.98
CA GLU A 137 -10.92 1.61 -6.31
C GLU A 137 -11.74 0.72 -5.35
N GLN A 138 -12.45 1.32 -4.38
CA GLN A 138 -13.23 0.59 -3.37
C GLN A 138 -14.18 -0.46 -3.96
N THR A 139 -14.75 -0.22 -5.13
CA THR A 139 -15.67 -1.15 -5.81
C THR A 139 -15.00 -2.03 -6.87
N SER A 140 -13.71 -1.85 -7.12
CA SER A 140 -12.94 -2.58 -8.14
C SER A 140 -11.47 -2.60 -7.80
N GLY A 141 -11.08 -3.42 -6.82
CA GLY A 141 -9.73 -3.51 -6.30
C GLY A 141 -9.03 -4.83 -6.58
N LEU A 142 -7.72 -4.84 -6.39
CA LEU A 142 -6.86 -6.00 -6.40
C LEU A 142 -6.03 -6.06 -5.11
N ALA A 143 -5.81 -7.27 -4.58
CA ALA A 143 -4.84 -7.55 -3.54
C ALA A 143 -3.93 -8.69 -4.01
N PHE A 144 -2.62 -8.50 -3.90
CA PHE A 144 -1.65 -9.43 -4.47
C PHE A 144 -0.44 -9.66 -3.56
N GLY A 145 0.15 -10.86 -3.66
CA GLY A 145 1.32 -11.23 -2.89
C GLY A 145 1.09 -11.28 -1.38
N GLY A 146 2.14 -10.96 -0.65
CA GLY A 146 2.15 -10.99 0.81
C GLY A 146 2.73 -12.28 1.39
N GLU A 147 2.59 -12.47 2.68
CA GLU A 147 2.97 -13.69 3.37
C GLU A 147 1.80 -14.24 4.17
N THR A 148 1.67 -15.55 4.18
CA THR A 148 0.73 -16.30 5.02
C THR A 148 1.40 -16.65 6.36
N SER A 149 0.65 -17.10 7.34
CA SER A 149 1.23 -17.62 8.58
C SER A 149 1.51 -19.12 8.38
N PRO A 150 2.69 -19.59 8.75
CA PRO A 150 3.83 -18.97 9.43
C PRO A 150 4.95 -18.41 8.52
N GLY A 151 4.66 -17.40 7.70
CA GLY A 151 5.72 -16.65 7.01
C GLY A 151 6.07 -17.11 5.59
N ALA A 152 5.32 -18.02 5.00
CA ALA A 152 5.50 -18.37 3.60
C ALA A 152 5.02 -17.24 2.67
N VAL A 153 5.87 -16.78 1.75
CA VAL A 153 5.47 -15.79 0.75
C VAL A 153 4.45 -16.37 -0.24
N SER A 154 3.52 -15.53 -0.67
CA SER A 154 2.41 -15.89 -1.54
C SER A 154 2.51 -15.16 -2.89
N ASN A 155 2.03 -15.81 -3.94
CA ASN A 155 1.77 -15.18 -5.24
C ASN A 155 0.27 -14.98 -5.51
N ALA A 156 -0.60 -15.31 -4.57
CA ALA A 156 -2.03 -15.20 -4.76
C ALA A 156 -2.46 -13.77 -5.09
N THR A 157 -3.40 -13.66 -6.03
CA THR A 157 -4.10 -12.42 -6.35
C THR A 157 -5.59 -12.63 -6.15
N GLU A 158 -6.23 -11.64 -5.57
CA GLU A 158 -7.67 -11.60 -5.36
C GLU A 158 -8.23 -10.27 -5.88
N SER A 159 -9.36 -10.32 -6.58
CA SER A 159 -10.08 -9.15 -7.05
C SER A 159 -11.27 -8.85 -6.14
N TYR A 160 -11.52 -7.57 -5.89
CA TYR A 160 -12.60 -7.05 -5.07
C TYR A 160 -13.66 -6.37 -5.93
N ASN A 161 -14.92 -6.65 -5.68
CA ASN A 161 -16.04 -6.07 -6.44
C ASN A 161 -16.89 -5.07 -5.61
N GLY A 162 -16.38 -4.59 -4.49
CA GLY A 162 -17.11 -3.73 -3.55
C GLY A 162 -17.87 -4.50 -2.48
N ALA A 163 -17.86 -5.84 -2.49
CA ALA A 163 -18.52 -6.66 -1.48
C ALA A 163 -17.75 -7.95 -1.16
N ASN A 164 -17.20 -8.59 -2.17
CA ASN A 164 -16.54 -9.89 -2.04
C ASN A 164 -15.20 -9.95 -2.76
N TRP A 165 -14.28 -10.74 -2.22
CA TRP A 165 -13.02 -11.09 -2.83
C TRP A 165 -13.15 -12.38 -3.64
N THR A 166 -12.59 -12.42 -4.83
CA THR A 166 -12.55 -13.59 -5.71
C THR A 166 -11.10 -13.85 -6.11
N SER A 167 -10.62 -15.10 -5.96
CA SER A 167 -9.28 -15.49 -6.42
C SER A 167 -9.22 -15.42 -7.94
N VAL A 168 -8.16 -14.78 -8.44
CA VAL A 168 -7.85 -14.64 -9.86
C VAL A 168 -6.44 -15.16 -10.15
N ASN A 169 -5.94 -15.03 -11.39
CA ASN A 169 -4.63 -15.54 -11.76
C ASN A 169 -3.51 -14.93 -10.91
N SER A 170 -2.67 -15.81 -10.39
CA SER A 170 -1.59 -15.47 -9.46
C SER A 170 -0.44 -14.73 -10.14
N MET A 171 0.31 -13.94 -9.36
CA MET A 171 1.62 -13.40 -9.77
C MET A 171 2.57 -14.53 -10.19
N ASN A 172 3.51 -14.22 -11.06
CA ASN A 172 4.54 -15.18 -11.48
C ASN A 172 5.54 -15.47 -10.36
N THR A 173 5.83 -14.49 -9.49
CA THR A 173 6.80 -14.64 -8.40
C THR A 173 6.14 -14.38 -7.06
N ALA A 174 6.13 -15.39 -6.18
CA ALA A 174 5.65 -15.23 -4.80
C ALA A 174 6.59 -14.31 -4.02
N ARG A 175 6.04 -13.23 -3.42
CA ARG A 175 6.81 -12.27 -2.63
C ARG A 175 5.94 -11.43 -1.70
N SER A 176 6.54 -10.91 -0.65
CA SER A 176 5.91 -10.01 0.31
C SER A 176 6.63 -8.67 0.37
N ALA A 177 6.08 -7.73 1.12
CA ALA A 177 6.66 -6.39 1.28
C ALA A 177 6.95 -5.71 -0.07
N LEU A 178 6.18 -6.05 -1.09
CA LEU A 178 6.18 -5.45 -2.41
C LEU A 178 5.31 -4.19 -2.39
N ALA A 179 5.47 -3.35 -3.40
CA ALA A 179 4.55 -2.26 -3.67
C ALA A 179 3.88 -2.45 -5.03
N GLY A 180 2.73 -1.85 -5.20
CA GLY A 180 2.04 -1.78 -6.47
C GLY A 180 0.94 -0.74 -6.44
N ASP A 181 0.56 -0.29 -7.63
CA ASP A 181 -0.50 0.68 -7.85
C ASP A 181 -1.15 0.46 -9.22
N GLY A 182 -2.18 1.24 -9.53
CA GLY A 182 -2.95 1.15 -10.76
C GLY A 182 -4.43 0.87 -10.52
N THR A 183 -5.06 0.23 -11.47
CA THR A 183 -6.48 -0.14 -11.42
C THR A 183 -6.65 -1.66 -11.33
N GLN A 184 -7.89 -2.11 -11.11
CA GLN A 184 -8.22 -3.55 -11.14
C GLN A 184 -7.86 -4.24 -12.48
N THR A 185 -7.78 -3.49 -13.57
CA THR A 185 -7.49 -4.03 -14.91
C THR A 185 -6.13 -3.63 -15.47
N ASN A 186 -5.41 -2.76 -14.77
CA ASN A 186 -4.10 -2.27 -15.19
C ASN A 186 -3.28 -1.90 -13.96
N SER A 187 -2.47 -2.83 -13.47
CA SER A 187 -1.63 -2.61 -12.29
C SER A 187 -0.18 -2.94 -12.58
N LEU A 188 0.69 -2.27 -11.83
CA LEU A 188 2.11 -2.52 -11.79
C LEU A 188 2.54 -2.85 -10.36
N ILE A 189 3.42 -3.84 -10.23
CA ILE A 189 4.05 -4.19 -8.96
C ILE A 189 5.56 -4.28 -9.13
N ALA A 190 6.31 -3.81 -8.14
CA ALA A 190 7.76 -3.92 -8.19
C ALA A 190 8.38 -4.16 -6.80
N GLY A 191 9.60 -4.68 -6.82
CA GLY A 191 10.36 -4.97 -5.61
C GLY A 191 9.75 -6.05 -4.74
N GLY A 192 10.01 -5.94 -3.44
CA GLY A 192 9.55 -6.90 -2.43
C GLY A 192 10.64 -7.89 -2.01
N MET A 193 10.23 -8.94 -1.33
CA MET A 193 11.09 -9.96 -0.76
C MET A 193 10.54 -11.35 -1.03
N THR A 194 11.40 -12.23 -1.51
CA THR A 194 11.24 -13.70 -1.50
C THR A 194 11.91 -14.27 -0.25
N THR A 195 13.10 -14.81 -0.34
CA THR A 195 14.02 -15.02 0.77
C THR A 195 15.04 -13.88 0.89
N VAL A 196 15.18 -13.10 -0.18
CA VAL A 196 16.01 -11.89 -0.31
C VAL A 196 15.20 -10.78 -0.95
N ASN A 197 15.66 -9.53 -0.85
CA ASN A 197 15.05 -8.43 -1.59
C ASN A 197 15.24 -8.63 -3.09
N VAL A 198 14.23 -8.29 -3.86
CA VAL A 198 14.22 -8.42 -5.33
C VAL A 198 13.92 -7.07 -6.00
N ASN A 199 14.23 -6.98 -7.28
CA ASN A 199 13.93 -5.83 -8.14
C ASN A 199 12.92 -6.15 -9.25
N ILE A 200 12.26 -7.29 -9.15
CA ILE A 200 11.32 -7.81 -10.15
C ILE A 200 10.13 -6.87 -10.30
N THR A 201 9.75 -6.62 -11.56
CA THR A 201 8.52 -5.91 -11.92
C THR A 201 7.57 -6.88 -12.62
N GLU A 202 6.30 -6.84 -12.27
CA GLU A 202 5.22 -7.52 -13.00
C GLU A 202 4.09 -6.53 -13.28
N THR A 203 3.42 -6.70 -14.41
CA THR A 203 2.25 -5.92 -14.82
C THR A 203 1.03 -6.81 -14.96
N TRP A 204 -0.13 -6.28 -14.59
CA TRP A 204 -1.44 -6.93 -14.68
C TRP A 204 -2.27 -6.31 -15.80
N ASP A 205 -2.86 -7.14 -16.65
CA ASP A 205 -3.68 -6.71 -17.80
C ASP A 205 -5.19 -6.88 -17.58
N GLY A 206 -5.63 -7.11 -16.36
CA GLY A 206 -7.01 -7.45 -16.01
C GLY A 206 -7.28 -8.95 -15.96
N THR A 207 -6.36 -9.79 -16.43
CA THR A 207 -6.52 -11.24 -16.50
C THR A 207 -5.27 -11.98 -16.02
N ASN A 208 -4.08 -11.54 -16.46
CA ASN A 208 -2.82 -12.22 -16.21
C ASN A 208 -1.73 -11.26 -15.73
N TRP A 209 -0.82 -11.78 -14.91
CA TRP A 209 0.43 -11.13 -14.58
C TRP A 209 1.49 -11.47 -15.61
N THR A 210 2.21 -10.48 -16.08
CA THR A 210 3.36 -10.63 -16.97
C THR A 210 4.60 -10.09 -16.29
N THR A 211 5.67 -10.89 -16.21
CA THR A 211 6.96 -10.41 -15.73
C THR A 211 7.56 -9.46 -16.75
N SER A 212 7.80 -8.21 -16.34
CA SER A 212 8.45 -7.21 -17.17
C SER A 212 9.96 -7.48 -17.27
N PRO A 213 10.58 -7.28 -18.44
CA PRO A 213 12.04 -7.27 -18.54
C PRO A 213 12.68 -6.07 -17.82
N ALA A 214 11.91 -5.00 -17.59
CA ALA A 214 12.35 -3.85 -16.81
C ALA A 214 12.32 -4.18 -15.31
N THR A 215 13.42 -3.96 -14.65
CA THR A 215 13.57 -4.20 -13.21
C THR A 215 14.04 -2.90 -12.53
N LEU A 216 13.67 -2.70 -11.28
CA LEU A 216 14.26 -1.64 -10.48
C LEU A 216 15.79 -1.72 -10.52
N ASN A 217 16.46 -0.59 -10.58
CA ASN A 217 17.93 -0.52 -10.57
C ASN A 217 18.51 -1.03 -9.24
N THR A 218 17.74 -0.89 -8.15
CA THR A 218 18.14 -1.36 -6.82
C THR A 218 17.11 -2.34 -6.28
N THR A 219 17.57 -3.54 -5.85
CA THR A 219 16.70 -4.48 -5.12
C THR A 219 16.22 -3.84 -3.83
N ARG A 220 14.91 -3.80 -3.61
CA ARG A 220 14.31 -3.16 -2.44
C ARG A 220 12.97 -3.75 -2.06
N ARG A 221 12.59 -3.63 -0.80
CA ARG A 221 11.28 -3.95 -0.26
C ARG A 221 10.68 -2.76 0.50
N THR A 222 9.43 -2.84 0.89
CA THR A 222 8.72 -1.78 1.65
C THR A 222 8.81 -0.40 1.00
N LEU A 223 8.91 -0.36 -0.33
CA LEU A 223 8.92 0.86 -1.11
C LEU A 223 7.50 1.40 -1.28
N GLY A 224 7.37 2.66 -1.71
CA GLY A 224 6.14 3.20 -2.26
C GLY A 224 6.15 3.13 -3.79
N ILE A 225 4.99 2.93 -4.40
CA ILE A 225 4.78 3.07 -5.84
C ILE A 225 3.54 3.93 -6.04
N SER A 226 3.58 4.78 -7.06
CA SER A 226 2.41 5.49 -7.57
C SER A 226 2.44 5.51 -9.09
N GLY A 227 1.31 5.14 -9.73
CA GLY A 227 1.17 5.03 -11.18
C GLY A 227 0.59 3.69 -11.61
N ASP A 228 0.82 3.30 -12.88
CA ASP A 228 0.31 2.07 -13.46
C ASP A 228 1.34 1.40 -14.38
N SER A 229 0.92 0.43 -15.21
CA SER A 229 1.81 -0.29 -16.13
C SER A 229 2.34 0.56 -17.28
N ALA A 230 1.86 1.78 -17.49
CA ALA A 230 2.34 2.69 -18.53
C ALA A 230 3.37 3.69 -17.99
N ALA A 231 3.17 4.16 -16.76
CA ALA A 231 4.09 5.09 -16.09
C ALA A 231 3.92 5.02 -14.57
N ALA A 232 5.01 4.96 -13.84
CA ALA A 232 5.00 4.94 -12.38
C ALA A 232 6.27 5.55 -11.79
N VAL A 233 6.20 5.94 -10.53
CA VAL A 233 7.37 6.28 -9.71
C VAL A 233 7.46 5.31 -8.54
N GLY A 234 8.63 4.71 -8.37
CA GLY A 234 8.99 3.90 -7.19
C GLY A 234 9.94 4.68 -6.30
N PHE A 235 9.70 4.74 -5.00
CA PHE A 235 10.49 5.57 -4.09
C PHE A 235 10.71 4.91 -2.74
N ALA A 236 11.78 5.33 -2.07
CA ALA A 236 12.16 4.89 -0.74
C ALA A 236 12.37 3.35 -0.65
N GLY A 237 11.98 2.75 0.46
CA GLY A 237 12.17 1.34 0.73
C GLY A 237 13.51 1.03 1.41
N GLU A 238 13.83 -0.23 1.52
CA GLU A 238 15.05 -0.68 2.17
C GLU A 238 15.74 -1.82 1.43
N THR A 239 17.07 -1.83 1.46
CA THR A 239 17.90 -2.97 1.07
C THR A 239 18.22 -3.85 2.29
N VAL A 240 18.81 -5.02 2.09
CA VAL A 240 19.31 -5.87 3.17
C VAL A 240 20.81 -5.60 3.38
N PRO A 241 21.26 -5.45 4.60
CA PRO A 241 20.55 -5.45 5.89
C PRO A 241 20.02 -4.07 6.30
N SER A 242 18.71 -3.84 6.17
CA SER A 242 17.94 -2.70 6.73
C SER A 242 18.50 -1.29 6.45
N ASN A 243 19.06 -1.08 5.25
CA ASN A 243 19.55 0.23 4.83
C ASN A 243 18.42 0.96 4.08
N GLN A 244 17.88 2.01 4.69
CA GLN A 244 16.82 2.82 4.09
C GLN A 244 17.35 3.58 2.87
N LEU A 245 16.53 3.67 1.85
CA LEU A 245 16.82 4.37 0.60
C LEU A 245 16.07 5.71 0.56
N THR A 246 16.74 6.72 0.02
CA THR A 246 16.15 8.03 -0.32
C THR A 246 15.89 8.19 -1.82
N SER A 247 16.34 7.21 -2.62
CA SER A 247 16.22 7.28 -4.08
C SER A 247 14.81 6.98 -4.56
N SER A 248 14.43 7.65 -5.63
CA SER A 248 13.28 7.29 -6.48
C SER A 248 13.76 6.78 -7.84
N GLU A 249 12.90 6.04 -8.50
CA GLU A 249 13.09 5.53 -9.86
C GLU A 249 11.80 5.73 -10.64
N ASP A 250 11.91 6.22 -11.88
CA ASP A 250 10.77 6.47 -12.75
C ASP A 250 10.63 5.33 -13.76
N TYR A 251 9.42 4.81 -13.89
CA TYR A 251 9.05 3.80 -14.87
C TYR A 251 8.28 4.43 -16.03
N ASN A 252 8.70 4.16 -17.27
CA ASN A 252 8.11 4.74 -18.47
C ASN A 252 7.31 3.71 -19.31
N GLY A 253 6.92 2.60 -18.73
CA GLY A 253 6.24 1.50 -19.40
C GLY A 253 7.19 0.45 -19.98
N THR A 254 8.49 0.74 -20.08
CA THR A 254 9.51 -0.17 -20.66
C THR A 254 10.79 -0.28 -19.84
N ALA A 255 11.12 0.71 -19.04
CA ALA A 255 12.33 0.76 -18.20
C ALA A 255 12.07 1.58 -16.93
N TRP A 256 12.83 1.23 -15.88
CA TRP A 256 13.00 2.02 -14.66
C TRP A 256 14.23 2.94 -14.79
#